data_6e76b1ed79621c931fa8aed7ca9a5296
#
_entry.id   6e76b1ed79621c931fa8aed7ca9a5296
#
_cell.length_a   1.000
_cell.length_b   1.000
_cell.length_c   1.000
_cell.angle_alpha   90.00
_cell.angle_beta   90.00
_cell.angle_gamma   90.00
#
_symmetry.space_group_name_H-M   'P 1'
#
loop_
_entity.id
_entity.type
_entity.pdbx_description
1 polymer ?
#
loop_
_entity_poly.entity_id
_entity_poly.type
_entity_poly.pdbx_seq_one_letter_code
_entity_poly.pdbx_strand_id
1 'polypeptide(L)'
;MRIRTMTIADYDRVYALWMSCENMSFNSVDDSRKGIEKYLRRNPTTCFVAESDGALAGVILSGHDGRRGFIHHMAVAGSHRRKGVGAALVARSLESLKAEGINKVALLVFRYNEAGNAFWEKMGFAVREDLNYRNLALVEMTRIDT
;
A
#
# COMPACT_ATOMS: atom_id res chain seq x y z
N MET A 1 -15.20 6.65 10.83
CA MET A 1 -14.16 5.83 10.17
C MET A 1 -13.27 5.18 11.22
N ARG A 2 -12.99 3.91 11.04
CA ARG A 2 -12.13 3.13 11.94
C ARG A 2 -10.94 2.58 11.16
N ILE A 3 -9.73 2.79 11.66
CA ILE A 3 -8.51 2.22 11.09
C ILE A 3 -8.00 1.13 12.04
N ARG A 4 -7.73 -0.04 11.50
CA ARG A 4 -7.17 -1.17 12.25
C ARG A 4 -6.15 -1.92 11.42
N THR A 5 -5.35 -2.76 12.05
CA THR A 5 -4.43 -3.63 11.31
C THR A 5 -5.20 -4.56 10.38
N MET A 6 -4.62 -4.77 9.19
CA MET A 6 -5.15 -5.71 8.21
C MET A 6 -4.85 -7.14 8.64
N THR A 7 -5.80 -8.03 8.42
CA THR A 7 -5.59 -9.47 8.57
C THR A 7 -5.91 -10.18 7.25
N ILE A 8 -5.55 -11.45 7.14
CA ILE A 8 -5.83 -12.21 5.91
C ILE A 8 -7.34 -12.38 5.66
N ALA A 9 -8.16 -12.27 6.69
CA ALA A 9 -9.61 -12.28 6.54
C ALA A 9 -10.14 -11.11 5.70
N ASP A 10 -9.35 -10.04 5.57
CA ASP A 10 -9.70 -8.86 4.76
C ASP A 10 -9.38 -9.05 3.27
N TYR A 11 -8.64 -10.10 2.91
CA TYR A 11 -8.04 -10.22 1.58
C TYR A 11 -9.05 -10.07 0.43
N ASP A 12 -10.19 -10.75 0.47
CA ASP A 12 -11.14 -10.71 -0.64
C ASP A 12 -11.69 -9.31 -0.87
N ARG A 13 -12.01 -8.58 0.21
CA ARG A 13 -12.48 -7.19 0.12
C ARG A 13 -11.38 -6.25 -0.35
N VAL A 14 -10.16 -6.46 0.14
CA VAL A 14 -9.00 -5.67 -0.25
C VAL A 14 -8.67 -5.90 -1.73
N TYR A 15 -8.66 -7.15 -2.17
CA TYR A 15 -8.43 -7.47 -3.57
C TYR A 15 -9.47 -6.81 -4.50
N ALA A 16 -10.75 -6.89 -4.12
CA ALA A 16 -11.82 -6.24 -4.87
C ALA A 16 -11.62 -4.72 -4.94
N LEU A 17 -11.19 -4.10 -3.84
CA LEU A 17 -10.89 -2.68 -3.81
C LEU A 17 -9.72 -2.34 -4.75
N TRP A 18 -8.64 -3.11 -4.70
CA TRP A 18 -7.50 -2.92 -5.61
C TRP A 18 -7.92 -2.98 -7.08
N MET A 19 -8.73 -3.98 -7.44
CA MET A 19 -9.20 -4.14 -8.82
C MET A 19 -10.14 -3.02 -9.28
N SER A 20 -10.76 -2.30 -8.35
CA SER A 20 -11.62 -1.15 -8.64
C SER A 20 -10.87 0.17 -8.82
N CYS A 21 -9.59 0.21 -8.47
CA CYS A 21 -8.77 1.42 -8.53
C CYS A 21 -7.91 1.42 -9.79
N GLU A 22 -7.72 2.60 -10.38
CA GLU A 22 -6.86 2.80 -11.54
C GLU A 22 -5.41 3.00 -11.12
N ASN A 23 -4.50 2.79 -12.07
CA ASN A 23 -3.07 3.06 -11.95
C ASN A 23 -2.37 2.26 -10.85
N MET A 24 -2.82 1.04 -10.61
CA MET A 24 -2.17 0.10 -9.72
C MET A 24 -1.54 -1.05 -10.49
N SER A 25 -0.49 -1.62 -9.96
CA SER A 25 0.19 -2.77 -10.54
C SER A 25 0.43 -3.84 -9.49
N PHE A 26 0.07 -5.06 -9.83
CA PHE A 26 0.16 -6.24 -8.99
C PHE A 26 0.85 -7.36 -9.75
N ASN A 27 1.15 -8.46 -9.07
CA ASN A 27 1.56 -9.68 -9.75
C ASN A 27 0.83 -10.89 -9.16
N SER A 28 0.77 -11.95 -9.93
CA SER A 28 -0.02 -13.15 -9.62
C SER A 28 0.53 -13.96 -8.44
N VAL A 29 1.73 -13.69 -7.97
CA VAL A 29 2.39 -14.43 -6.89
C VAL A 29 2.35 -13.64 -5.58
N ASP A 30 2.96 -12.45 -5.56
CA ASP A 30 3.07 -11.65 -4.33
C ASP A 30 1.72 -11.13 -3.84
N ASP A 31 0.81 -10.83 -4.77
CA ASP A 31 -0.50 -10.27 -4.46
C ASP A 31 -1.61 -11.32 -4.41
N SER A 32 -1.26 -12.59 -4.53
CA SER A 32 -2.19 -13.69 -4.24
C SER A 32 -2.52 -13.74 -2.74
N ARG A 33 -3.58 -14.45 -2.38
CA ARG A 33 -3.92 -14.67 -0.96
C ARG A 33 -2.72 -15.20 -0.18
N LYS A 34 -2.01 -16.18 -0.72
CA LYS A 34 -0.84 -16.77 -0.09
C LYS A 34 0.31 -15.78 0.04
N GLY A 35 0.53 -14.98 -0.99
CA GLY A 35 1.57 -13.94 -0.98
C GLY A 35 1.28 -12.84 0.04
N ILE A 36 0.04 -12.39 0.12
CA ILE A 36 -0.37 -11.37 1.09
C ILE A 36 -0.33 -11.93 2.53
N GLU A 37 -0.76 -13.18 2.72
CA GLU A 37 -0.65 -13.82 4.04
C GLU A 37 0.80 -13.87 4.52
N LYS A 38 1.72 -14.25 3.63
CA LYS A 38 3.16 -14.25 3.91
C LYS A 38 3.65 -12.86 4.31
N TYR A 39 3.23 -11.83 3.56
CA TYR A 39 3.62 -10.45 3.83
C TYR A 39 3.09 -9.95 5.18
N LEU A 40 1.84 -10.23 5.49
CA LEU A 40 1.22 -9.84 6.76
C LEU A 40 1.87 -10.56 7.95
N ARG A 41 2.29 -11.79 7.77
CA ARG A 41 3.03 -12.53 8.81
C ARG A 41 4.39 -11.88 9.10
N ARG A 42 5.07 -11.43 8.07
CA ARG A 42 6.35 -10.72 8.17
C ARG A 42 6.17 -9.33 8.79
N ASN A 43 5.08 -8.66 8.47
CA ASN A 43 4.80 -7.27 8.82
C ASN A 43 3.41 -7.16 9.49
N PRO A 44 3.23 -7.71 10.71
CA PRO A 44 1.89 -7.82 11.31
C PRO A 44 1.33 -6.50 11.84
N THR A 45 2.16 -5.46 11.99
CA THR A 45 1.77 -4.21 12.63
C THR A 45 1.76 -2.98 11.71
N THR A 46 2.08 -3.15 10.43
CA THR A 46 2.31 -2.01 9.53
C THR A 46 1.36 -1.95 8.33
N CYS A 47 0.42 -2.89 8.21
CA CYS A 47 -0.61 -2.89 7.19
C CYS A 47 -1.96 -2.58 7.82
N PHE A 48 -2.73 -1.67 7.21
CA PHE A 48 -3.97 -1.17 7.79
C PHE A 48 -5.11 -1.14 6.79
N VAL A 49 -6.31 -1.33 7.30
CA VAL A 49 -7.56 -1.10 6.58
C VAL A 49 -8.35 -0.01 7.27
N ALA A 50 -9.09 0.77 6.50
CA ALA A 50 -10.03 1.77 6.97
C ALA A 50 -11.45 1.28 6.68
N GLU A 51 -12.29 1.26 7.69
CA GLU A 51 -13.70 0.89 7.57
C GLU A 51 -14.60 2.08 7.90
N SER A 52 -15.66 2.23 7.14
CA SER A 52 -16.66 3.26 7.34
C SER A 52 -18.03 2.68 7.04
N ASP A 53 -18.94 2.72 8.04
CA ASP A 53 -20.29 2.19 7.91
C ASP A 53 -20.34 0.74 7.40
N GLY A 54 -19.45 -0.09 7.91
CA GLY A 54 -19.36 -1.50 7.54
C GLY A 54 -18.70 -1.80 6.21
N ALA A 55 -18.32 -0.78 5.44
CA ALA A 55 -17.66 -0.93 4.16
C ALA A 55 -16.16 -0.67 4.27
N LEU A 56 -15.38 -1.30 3.40
CA LEU A 56 -13.95 -1.04 3.29
C LEU A 56 -13.75 0.29 2.54
N ALA A 57 -13.25 1.29 3.26
CA ALA A 57 -13.00 2.63 2.70
C ALA A 57 -11.60 2.74 2.09
N GLY A 58 -10.64 1.98 2.59
CA GLY A 58 -9.27 2.03 2.08
C GLY A 58 -8.35 0.99 2.71
N VAL A 59 -7.18 0.85 2.14
CA VAL A 59 -6.14 -0.08 2.59
C VAL A 59 -4.76 0.49 2.31
N ILE A 60 -3.81 0.24 3.19
CA ILE A 60 -2.39 0.47 2.96
C ILE A 60 -1.61 -0.78 3.31
N LEU A 61 -0.79 -1.23 2.37
CA LEU A 61 0.10 -2.38 2.54
C LEU A 61 1.52 -1.85 2.68
N SER A 62 2.06 -1.86 3.88
CA SER A 62 3.41 -1.40 4.15
C SER A 62 4.16 -2.35 5.07
N GLY A 63 5.49 -2.31 4.97
CA GLY A 63 6.34 -3.16 5.77
C GLY A 63 7.79 -2.71 5.71
N HIS A 64 8.70 -3.53 6.26
CA HIS A 64 10.12 -3.21 6.27
C HIS A 64 10.98 -4.47 6.27
N ASP A 65 12.23 -4.28 5.94
CA ASP A 65 13.27 -5.31 5.92
C ASP A 65 14.22 -5.22 7.13
N GLY A 66 13.88 -4.44 8.15
CA GLY A 66 14.72 -4.12 9.28
C GLY A 66 15.53 -2.85 9.09
N ARG A 67 15.59 -2.29 7.89
CA ARG A 67 16.34 -1.09 7.54
C ARG A 67 15.49 -0.02 6.87
N ARG A 68 14.75 -0.39 5.81
CA ARG A 68 13.90 0.52 5.04
C ARG A 68 12.46 0.08 5.09
N GLY A 69 11.58 1.03 5.24
CA GLY A 69 10.16 0.81 5.02
C GLY A 69 9.80 0.94 3.55
N PHE A 70 8.75 0.24 3.15
CA PHE A 70 8.23 0.32 1.80
C PHE A 70 6.71 0.23 1.80
N ILE A 71 6.07 1.14 1.07
CA ILE A 71 4.63 1.10 0.84
C ILE A 71 4.43 0.46 -0.54
N HIS A 72 3.81 -0.72 -0.57
CA HIS A 72 3.58 -1.46 -1.81
C HIS A 72 2.30 -1.04 -2.50
N HIS A 73 1.19 -1.00 -1.76
CA HIS A 73 -0.11 -0.68 -2.31
C HIS A 73 -0.88 0.20 -1.34
N MET A 74 -1.53 1.22 -1.87
CA MET A 74 -2.51 2.00 -1.13
C MET A 74 -3.69 2.26 -2.06
N ALA A 75 -4.88 2.04 -1.55
CA ALA A 75 -6.11 2.27 -2.31
C ALA A 75 -7.18 2.87 -1.41
N VAL A 76 -7.94 3.79 -1.96
CA VAL A 76 -9.11 4.39 -1.31
C VAL A 76 -10.31 4.17 -2.22
N ALA A 77 -11.40 3.67 -1.65
CA ALA A 77 -12.63 3.45 -2.40
C ALA A 77 -13.14 4.77 -3.02
N GLY A 78 -13.62 4.70 -4.25
CA GLY A 78 -14.09 5.89 -4.98
C GLY A 78 -15.10 6.71 -4.20
N SER A 79 -16.02 6.05 -3.49
CA SER A 79 -17.03 6.71 -2.63
C SER A 79 -16.47 7.41 -1.41
N HIS A 80 -15.22 7.14 -1.06
CA HIS A 80 -14.57 7.67 0.15
C HIS A 80 -13.38 8.58 -0.16
N ARG A 81 -13.15 8.91 -1.42
CA ARG A 81 -12.07 9.82 -1.82
C ARG A 81 -12.36 11.25 -1.36
N ARG A 82 -11.29 12.02 -1.17
CA ARG A 82 -11.31 13.42 -0.72
C ARG A 82 -11.94 13.61 0.67
N LYS A 83 -11.93 12.55 1.48
CA LYS A 83 -12.42 12.57 2.87
C LYS A 83 -11.31 12.32 3.89
N GLY A 84 -10.04 12.39 3.45
CA GLY A 84 -8.89 12.21 4.32
C GLY A 84 -8.53 10.77 4.65
N VAL A 85 -9.17 9.78 4.03
CA VAL A 85 -8.90 8.35 4.30
C VAL A 85 -7.46 7.99 3.96
N GLY A 86 -6.98 8.38 2.78
CA GLY A 86 -5.61 8.09 2.36
C GLY A 86 -4.58 8.70 3.28
N ALA A 87 -4.74 9.97 3.64
CA ALA A 87 -3.84 10.67 4.56
C ALA A 87 -3.81 10.00 5.94
N ALA A 88 -4.96 9.55 6.45
CA ALA A 88 -5.06 8.87 7.73
C ALA A 88 -4.37 7.50 7.70
N LEU A 89 -4.52 6.75 6.61
CA LEU A 89 -3.82 5.47 6.42
C LEU A 89 -2.31 5.65 6.37
N VAL A 90 -1.84 6.64 5.62
CA VAL A 90 -0.40 6.96 5.54
C VAL A 90 0.14 7.33 6.92
N ALA A 91 -0.54 8.23 7.63
CA ALA A 91 -0.11 8.66 8.96
C ALA A 91 0.02 7.46 9.91
N ARG A 92 -0.96 6.56 9.90
CA ARG A 92 -0.94 5.37 10.76
C ARG A 92 0.20 4.42 10.38
N SER A 93 0.43 4.22 9.10
CA SER A 93 1.53 3.41 8.59
C SER A 93 2.89 3.97 9.01
N LEU A 94 3.10 5.28 8.81
CA LEU A 94 4.38 5.92 9.16
C LEU A 94 4.64 5.88 10.66
N GLU A 95 3.61 6.11 11.48
CA GLU A 95 3.71 5.99 12.94
C GLU A 95 4.16 4.58 13.34
N SER A 96 3.54 3.55 12.74
CA SER A 96 3.87 2.17 13.03
C SER A 96 5.28 1.79 12.60
N LEU A 97 5.70 2.22 11.40
CA LEU A 97 7.07 1.99 10.92
C LEU A 97 8.10 2.69 11.80
N LYS A 98 7.82 3.91 12.24
CA LYS A 98 8.69 4.66 13.14
C LYS A 98 8.82 3.95 14.50
N ALA A 99 7.72 3.40 15.02
CA ALA A 99 7.73 2.61 16.25
C ALA A 99 8.60 1.36 16.14
N GLU A 100 8.71 0.81 14.93
CA GLU A 100 9.60 -0.33 14.61
C GLU A 100 11.07 0.09 14.40
N GLY A 101 11.39 1.36 14.57
CA GLY A 101 12.76 1.86 14.40
C GLY A 101 13.17 2.15 12.96
N ILE A 102 12.21 2.23 12.03
CA ILE A 102 12.50 2.52 10.64
C ILE A 102 12.68 4.02 10.43
N ASN A 103 13.75 4.39 9.75
CA ASN A 103 14.14 5.79 9.57
C ASN A 103 13.75 6.39 8.21
N LYS A 104 13.44 5.56 7.23
CA LYS A 104 13.13 6.03 5.87
C LYS A 104 12.18 5.07 5.18
N VAL A 105 11.21 5.61 4.46
CA VAL A 105 10.18 4.84 3.76
C VAL A 105 10.17 5.24 2.29
N ALA A 106 10.08 4.26 1.42
CA ALA A 106 10.02 4.45 -0.03
C ALA A 106 8.74 3.86 -0.61
N LEU A 107 8.40 4.28 -1.81
CA LEU A 107 7.30 3.72 -2.58
C LEU A 107 7.55 3.92 -4.06
N LEU A 108 6.80 3.20 -4.87
CA LEU A 108 6.79 3.36 -6.32
C LEU A 108 5.39 3.80 -6.75
N VAL A 109 5.34 4.71 -7.69
CA VAL A 109 4.09 5.19 -8.29
C VAL A 109 4.35 5.38 -9.78
N PHE A 110 3.41 4.97 -10.62
CA PHE A 110 3.54 5.17 -12.06
C PHE A 110 3.77 6.65 -12.36
N ARG A 111 4.75 6.93 -13.22
CA ARG A 111 5.09 8.31 -13.58
C ARG A 111 3.89 9.07 -14.14
N TYR A 112 3.02 8.41 -14.90
CA TYR A 112 1.83 9.00 -15.50
C TYR A 112 0.63 9.13 -14.55
N ASN A 113 0.72 8.60 -13.33
CA ASN A 113 -0.33 8.74 -12.32
C ASN A 113 -0.24 10.12 -11.65
N GLU A 114 -0.81 11.14 -12.30
CA GLU A 114 -0.71 12.51 -11.83
C GLU A 114 -1.32 12.70 -10.45
N ALA A 115 -2.51 12.16 -10.21
CA ALA A 115 -3.20 12.27 -8.92
C ALA A 115 -2.41 11.58 -7.80
N GLY A 116 -1.87 10.39 -8.07
CA GLY A 116 -1.05 9.65 -7.12
C GLY A 116 0.24 10.39 -6.78
N ASN A 117 0.93 10.91 -7.79
CA ASN A 117 2.16 11.68 -7.56
C ASN A 117 1.89 12.95 -6.74
N ALA A 118 0.81 13.67 -7.04
CA ALA A 118 0.43 14.87 -6.28
C ALA A 118 0.11 14.51 -4.81
N PHE A 119 -0.58 13.41 -4.58
CA PHE A 119 -0.88 12.93 -3.24
C PHE A 119 0.39 12.63 -2.44
N TRP A 120 1.31 11.86 -3.02
CA TRP A 120 2.54 11.46 -2.33
C TRP A 120 3.47 12.66 -2.07
N GLU A 121 3.53 13.61 -2.99
CA GLU A 121 4.28 14.84 -2.77
C GLU A 121 3.70 15.62 -1.59
N LYS A 122 2.38 15.73 -1.51
CA LYS A 122 1.69 16.37 -0.38
C LYS A 122 1.96 15.66 0.94
N MET A 123 2.11 14.33 0.91
CA MET A 123 2.45 13.55 2.09
C MET A 123 3.93 13.64 2.48
N GLY A 124 4.76 14.35 1.72
CA GLY A 124 6.17 14.55 2.03
C GLY A 124 7.13 13.58 1.35
N PHE A 125 6.64 12.75 0.43
CA PHE A 125 7.49 11.80 -0.32
C PHE A 125 8.10 12.50 -1.54
N ALA A 126 9.40 12.75 -1.48
CA ALA A 126 10.14 13.41 -2.55
C ALA A 126 10.56 12.42 -3.65
N VAL A 127 10.57 12.88 -4.89
CA VAL A 127 11.07 12.08 -6.02
C VAL A 127 12.60 12.07 -6.03
N ARG A 128 13.20 10.92 -6.31
CA ARG A 128 14.63 10.76 -6.55
C ARG A 128 14.86 10.60 -8.04
N GLU A 129 15.22 11.69 -8.72
CA GLU A 129 15.44 11.69 -10.17
C GLU A 129 16.80 11.12 -10.58
N ASP A 130 17.71 11.00 -9.62
CA ASP A 130 19.06 10.47 -9.83
C ASP A 130 19.15 8.95 -9.77
N LEU A 131 18.02 8.25 -9.53
CA LEU A 131 17.98 6.79 -9.40
C LEU A 131 17.21 6.14 -10.54
N ASN A 132 17.68 4.97 -10.95
CA ASN A 132 16.92 4.08 -11.81
C ASN A 132 16.42 2.91 -10.96
N TYR A 133 15.12 2.62 -11.05
CA TYR A 133 14.55 1.44 -10.44
C TYR A 133 14.86 0.23 -11.34
N ARG A 134 15.42 -0.81 -10.74
CA ARG A 134 15.73 -2.07 -11.43
C ARG A 134 15.20 -3.23 -10.63
N ASN A 135 14.58 -4.20 -11.26
CA ASN A 135 14.12 -5.42 -10.61
C ASN A 135 14.40 -6.66 -11.46
N LEU A 136 14.30 -7.82 -10.82
CA LEU A 136 14.44 -9.12 -11.45
C LEU A 136 13.47 -10.08 -10.77
N ALA A 137 12.61 -10.71 -11.55
CA ALA A 137 11.74 -11.77 -11.04
C ALA A 137 12.54 -13.06 -10.84
N LEU A 138 12.44 -13.66 -9.66
CA LEU A 138 13.12 -14.92 -9.34
C LEU A 138 12.25 -16.14 -9.67
N VAL A 139 10.97 -15.94 -9.90
CA VAL A 139 10.01 -16.97 -10.33
C VAL A 139 9.13 -16.37 -11.41
N GLU A 140 8.47 -17.23 -12.18
CA GLU A 140 7.51 -16.77 -13.17
C GLU A 140 6.29 -16.15 -12.46
N MET A 141 5.89 -14.95 -12.89
CA MET A 141 4.72 -14.26 -12.35
C MET A 141 4.05 -13.43 -13.45
N THR A 142 2.74 -13.29 -13.36
CA THR A 142 1.96 -12.51 -14.32
C THR A 142 1.66 -11.14 -13.73
N ARG A 143 1.99 -10.09 -14.48
CA ARG A 143 1.68 -8.71 -14.12
C ARG A 143 0.19 -8.43 -14.32
N ILE A 144 -0.41 -7.73 -13.35
CA ILE A 144 -1.82 -7.35 -13.36
C ILE A 144 -1.88 -5.84 -13.11
N ASP A 145 -2.24 -5.08 -14.13
CA ASP A 145 -2.38 -3.62 -14.02
C ASP A 145 -3.85 -3.22 -14.06
N THR A 146 -4.21 -2.22 -13.29
CA THR A 146 -5.59 -1.68 -13.24
C THR A 146 -5.72 -0.21 -13.68
#